data_8869c2da15e8d39180b2b35132f8a4cc
#
_entry.id   8869c2da15e8d39180b2b35132f8a4cc
#
_cell.length_a   1.000
_cell.length_b   1.000
_cell.length_c   1.000
_cell.angle_alpha   90.00
_cell.angle_beta   90.00
_cell.angle_gamma   90.00
#
_symmetry.space_group_name_H-M   'P 1'
#
loop_
_entity.id
_entity.type
_entity.pdbx_description
1 polymer ?
#
loop_
_entity_poly.entity_id
_entity_poly.type
_entity_poly.pdbx_seq_one_letter_code
_entity_poly.pdbx_strand_id
1 'polypeptide(L)'
;SAQTASKLGSYSPSISTSPDTVVVRDSEGNIYGTTFQGTALLADRLKIDNLAVDTDATYRTAKTTAVANSIAARDGSGNLSAVLFDGTATAARYADLAEKYLTDKEYEPGTVVSVCEHGDHEVEACQWGQRAIGVVSTNPAFMMNKDLEGGTYIALKGRVPVKVTGAVKKGQRLIAGNDGTAVAGVPHANDVFAIALETNNETSVKLIEAVIL
;
A
#
# COMPACT_ATOMS: atom_id res chain seq x y z
N SER A 1 18.85 -64.08 -3.91
CA SER A 1 17.51 -63.69 -4.41
C SER A 1 16.74 -63.12 -3.25
N ALA A 2 16.41 -61.86 -3.36
CA ALA A 2 15.53 -61.19 -2.38
C ALA A 2 14.14 -61.87 -2.47
N GLN A 3 13.75 -62.56 -1.42
CA GLN A 3 12.36 -62.99 -1.25
C GLN A 3 11.54 -61.70 -1.03
N THR A 4 10.72 -61.37 -2.00
CA THR A 4 9.68 -60.35 -1.85
C THR A 4 8.71 -60.89 -0.82
N ALA A 5 8.64 -60.24 0.35
CA ALA A 5 7.63 -60.58 1.36
C ALA A 5 6.25 -60.39 0.72
N SER A 6 5.50 -61.46 0.54
CA SER A 6 4.15 -61.43 -0.01
C SER A 6 3.11 -60.88 1.01
N LYS A 7 3.51 -60.85 2.29
CA LYS A 7 2.69 -60.34 3.40
C LYS A 7 3.56 -59.77 4.52
N LEU A 8 3.08 -58.74 5.16
CA LEU A 8 3.62 -58.25 6.43
C LEU A 8 2.62 -58.62 7.54
N GLY A 9 2.87 -59.72 8.25
CA GLY A 9 1.89 -60.29 9.16
C GLY A 9 0.66 -60.83 8.39
N SER A 10 -0.54 -60.45 8.78
CA SER A 10 -1.80 -60.79 8.10
C SER A 10 -2.12 -59.84 6.92
N TYR A 11 -1.31 -58.80 6.68
CA TYR A 11 -1.62 -57.75 5.72
C TYR A 11 -0.91 -58.01 4.38
N SER A 12 -1.62 -57.83 3.28
CA SER A 12 -1.07 -57.91 1.92
C SER A 12 -0.64 -56.53 1.45
N PRO A 13 0.52 -56.44 0.72
CA PRO A 13 0.90 -55.18 0.07
C PRO A 13 -0.15 -54.75 -0.96
N SER A 14 -0.50 -53.48 -0.99
CA SER A 14 -1.43 -52.95 -1.98
C SER A 14 -1.09 -51.49 -2.33
N ILE A 15 -1.23 -51.13 -3.59
CA ILE A 15 -1.18 -49.75 -4.09
C ILE A 15 -2.54 -49.09 -4.08
N SER A 16 -3.61 -49.81 -3.72
CA SER A 16 -4.96 -49.30 -3.63
C SER A 16 -5.36 -48.97 -2.19
N THR A 17 -6.47 -48.27 -2.00
CA THR A 17 -7.05 -47.91 -0.71
C THR A 17 -7.84 -48.97 -0.01
N SER A 18 -7.53 -50.30 -0.27
CA SER A 18 -8.22 -51.42 0.37
C SER A 18 -7.94 -51.46 1.88
N PRO A 19 -8.93 -51.78 2.72
CA PRO A 19 -8.71 -51.98 4.14
C PRO A 19 -7.75 -53.12 4.41
N ASP A 20 -7.08 -53.13 5.56
CA ASP A 20 -6.20 -54.19 6.04
C ASP A 20 -5.08 -54.57 5.08
N THR A 21 -4.53 -53.59 4.36
CA THR A 21 -3.37 -53.76 3.48
C THR A 21 -2.21 -52.90 3.92
N VAL A 22 -0.99 -53.35 3.58
CA VAL A 22 0.21 -52.53 3.70
C VAL A 22 0.30 -51.65 2.47
N VAL A 23 0.29 -50.34 2.66
CA VAL A 23 0.40 -49.37 1.58
C VAL A 23 1.81 -49.44 0.99
N VAL A 24 1.91 -49.62 -0.29
CA VAL A 24 3.17 -49.57 -1.06
C VAL A 24 3.09 -48.45 -2.10
N ARG A 25 4.26 -47.99 -2.53
CA ARG A 25 4.34 -47.02 -3.62
C ARG A 25 4.08 -47.73 -4.95
N ASP A 26 3.41 -47.03 -5.87
CA ASP A 26 3.30 -47.45 -7.25
C ASP A 26 4.66 -47.32 -8.00
N SER A 27 4.70 -47.65 -9.29
CA SER A 27 5.90 -47.54 -10.14
C SER A 27 6.42 -46.10 -10.30
N GLU A 28 5.58 -45.11 -10.01
CA GLU A 28 5.89 -43.68 -10.07
C GLU A 28 6.25 -43.13 -8.69
N GLY A 29 6.18 -43.94 -7.64
CA GLY A 29 6.51 -43.56 -6.27
C GLY A 29 5.34 -42.97 -5.46
N ASN A 30 4.12 -42.98 -5.99
CA ASN A 30 2.95 -42.41 -5.32
C ASN A 30 2.35 -43.38 -4.29
N ILE A 31 1.68 -42.83 -3.29
CA ILE A 31 0.89 -43.56 -2.29
C ILE A 31 -0.54 -43.05 -2.37
N TYR A 32 -1.51 -43.97 -2.49
CA TYR A 32 -2.92 -43.63 -2.53
C TYR A 32 -3.57 -43.97 -1.19
N GLY A 33 -4.37 -43.06 -0.68
CA GLY A 33 -5.15 -43.22 0.57
C GLY A 33 -6.34 -42.30 0.60
N THR A 34 -7.44 -42.74 1.23
CA THR A 34 -8.62 -41.87 1.47
C THR A 34 -8.38 -40.90 2.59
N THR A 35 -7.53 -41.24 3.55
CA THR A 35 -7.16 -40.41 4.69
C THR A 35 -5.73 -40.69 5.10
N PHE A 36 -4.91 -39.65 5.22
CA PHE A 36 -3.59 -39.70 5.81
C PHE A 36 -3.58 -38.98 7.14
N GLN A 37 -3.27 -39.69 8.22
CA GLN A 37 -3.07 -39.08 9.54
C GLN A 37 -1.58 -38.94 9.80
N GLY A 38 -1.11 -37.71 9.92
CA GLY A 38 0.30 -37.42 10.15
C GLY A 38 0.68 -35.99 9.78
N THR A 39 1.95 -35.66 9.94
CA THR A 39 2.50 -34.35 9.54
C THR A 39 3.14 -34.48 8.16
N ALA A 40 2.66 -33.72 7.18
CA ALA A 40 3.35 -33.56 5.91
C ALA A 40 4.47 -32.52 6.08
N LEU A 41 5.73 -32.93 5.90
CA LEU A 41 6.90 -32.05 6.01
C LEU A 41 7.03 -31.08 4.83
N LEU A 42 6.48 -31.43 3.66
CA LEU A 42 6.45 -30.61 2.46
C LEU A 42 5.12 -30.84 1.76
N ALA A 43 4.32 -29.80 1.67
CA ALA A 43 3.16 -29.77 0.80
C ALA A 43 3.36 -28.67 -0.24
N ASP A 44 3.57 -29.04 -1.49
CA ASP A 44 3.65 -28.08 -2.61
C ASP A 44 2.32 -27.33 -2.82
N ARG A 45 1.24 -27.90 -2.25
CA ARG A 45 -0.10 -27.33 -2.32
C ARG A 45 -0.84 -27.56 -1.02
N LEU A 46 -1.37 -26.51 -0.45
CA LEU A 46 -2.28 -26.58 0.68
C LEU A 46 -3.71 -26.62 0.13
N LYS A 47 -4.38 -27.77 0.29
CA LYS A 47 -5.81 -27.87 0.06
C LYS A 47 -6.54 -27.35 1.29
N ILE A 48 -7.18 -26.20 1.17
CA ILE A 48 -8.03 -25.67 2.22
C ILE A 48 -9.47 -26.13 1.95
N ASP A 49 -9.79 -27.31 2.47
CA ASP A 49 -11.14 -27.88 2.45
C ASP A 49 -11.85 -27.58 3.78
N ASN A 50 -12.21 -26.35 4.03
CA ASN A 50 -13.09 -26.07 5.16
C ASN A 50 -13.96 -24.83 4.95
N LEU A 51 -14.41 -24.58 3.73
CA LEU A 51 -15.61 -23.79 3.53
C LEU A 51 -16.71 -24.72 3.03
N ALA A 52 -17.67 -24.93 3.89
CA ALA A 52 -18.86 -25.78 3.66
C ALA A 52 -19.82 -25.21 2.59
N VAL A 53 -19.34 -24.64 1.50
CA VAL A 53 -20.16 -24.00 0.47
C VAL A 53 -19.75 -24.34 -0.96
N ASP A 54 -18.69 -25.12 -1.18
CA ASP A 54 -18.37 -25.49 -2.55
C ASP A 54 -17.83 -26.94 -2.64
N THR A 55 -18.51 -27.74 -3.43
CA THR A 55 -18.22 -29.15 -3.68
C THR A 55 -17.02 -29.39 -4.60
N ASP A 56 -16.43 -28.32 -5.13
CA ASP A 56 -15.21 -28.36 -5.93
C ASP A 56 -14.01 -27.92 -5.10
N ALA A 57 -13.16 -28.92 -4.76
CA ALA A 57 -11.86 -28.70 -4.14
C ALA A 57 -10.97 -27.87 -5.06
N THR A 58 -11.08 -26.55 -4.98
CA THR A 58 -10.28 -25.63 -5.78
C THR A 58 -8.93 -25.41 -5.09
N TYR A 59 -7.85 -25.85 -5.73
CA TYR A 59 -6.50 -25.48 -5.31
C TYR A 59 -6.30 -23.99 -5.52
N ARG A 60 -6.13 -23.23 -4.44
CA ARG A 60 -5.85 -21.80 -4.52
C ARG A 60 -4.37 -21.55 -4.36
N THR A 61 -3.76 -20.89 -5.33
CA THR A 61 -2.36 -20.48 -5.27
C THR A 61 -2.25 -19.15 -4.52
N ALA A 62 -1.30 -19.03 -3.62
CA ALA A 62 -0.97 -17.74 -2.99
C ALA A 62 -0.37 -16.80 -4.03
N LYS A 63 -0.86 -15.55 -4.11
CA LYS A 63 -0.42 -14.51 -5.04
C LYS A 63 -0.12 -13.22 -4.28
N THR A 64 0.94 -12.55 -4.68
CA THR A 64 1.30 -11.22 -4.17
C THR A 64 0.58 -10.09 -4.91
N THR A 65 -0.03 -10.41 -6.06
CA THR A 65 -0.86 -9.51 -6.85
C THR A 65 -2.34 -9.81 -6.64
N ALA A 66 -3.20 -8.81 -6.86
CA ALA A 66 -4.65 -8.94 -6.74
C ALA A 66 -5.23 -9.77 -7.91
N VAL A 67 -5.31 -11.07 -7.72
CA VAL A 67 -5.87 -12.03 -8.70
C VAL A 67 -7.11 -12.68 -8.11
N ALA A 68 -8.19 -12.76 -8.89
CA ALA A 68 -9.41 -13.43 -8.45
C ALA A 68 -9.15 -14.92 -8.12
N ASN A 69 -9.88 -15.45 -7.14
CA ASN A 69 -9.81 -16.86 -6.71
C ASN A 69 -8.40 -17.31 -6.25
N SER A 70 -7.60 -16.39 -5.72
CA SER A 70 -6.29 -16.70 -5.12
C SER A 70 -6.29 -16.42 -3.61
N ILE A 71 -5.32 -16.98 -2.91
CA ILE A 71 -5.01 -16.60 -1.52
C ILE A 71 -4.10 -15.37 -1.59
N ALA A 72 -4.46 -14.30 -0.89
CA ALA A 72 -3.61 -13.12 -0.81
C ALA A 72 -2.33 -13.43 -0.02
N ALA A 73 -1.19 -13.25 -0.64
CA ALA A 73 0.12 -13.37 -0.01
C ALA A 73 0.76 -11.99 0.12
N ARG A 74 1.62 -11.82 1.13
CA ARG A 74 2.45 -10.62 1.24
C ARG A 74 3.60 -10.69 0.23
N ASP A 75 3.96 -9.55 -0.34
CA ASP A 75 5.17 -9.41 -1.17
C ASP A 75 6.45 -9.42 -0.32
N GLY A 76 7.61 -9.32 -0.96
CA GLY A 76 8.92 -9.31 -0.29
C GLY A 76 9.12 -8.12 0.67
N SER A 77 8.31 -7.07 0.58
CA SER A 77 8.28 -5.91 1.47
C SER A 77 7.21 -6.01 2.56
N GLY A 78 6.45 -7.12 2.58
CA GLY A 78 5.39 -7.35 3.55
C GLY A 78 4.03 -6.71 3.19
N ASN A 79 3.87 -6.13 2.01
CA ASN A 79 2.63 -5.52 1.56
C ASN A 79 1.60 -6.56 1.12
N LEU A 80 0.32 -6.22 1.23
CA LEU A 80 -0.80 -6.99 0.73
C LEU A 80 -1.52 -6.17 -0.36
N SER A 81 -1.66 -6.76 -1.56
CA SER A 81 -2.34 -6.12 -2.69
C SER A 81 -3.75 -6.69 -2.87
N ALA A 82 -4.73 -5.81 -2.96
CA ALA A 82 -6.13 -6.12 -3.26
C ALA A 82 -6.72 -5.06 -4.20
N VAL A 83 -7.68 -5.44 -5.04
CA VAL A 83 -8.44 -4.47 -5.86
C VAL A 83 -9.38 -3.67 -4.97
N LEU A 84 -10.02 -4.33 -4.01
CA LEU A 84 -10.89 -3.73 -3.01
C LEU A 84 -10.63 -4.40 -1.67
N PHE A 85 -10.54 -3.62 -0.62
CA PHE A 85 -10.58 -4.09 0.76
C PHE A 85 -11.93 -3.70 1.35
N ASP A 86 -12.83 -4.68 1.47
CA ASP A 86 -14.13 -4.53 2.13
C ASP A 86 -14.02 -5.09 3.56
N GLY A 87 -13.86 -4.18 4.52
CA GLY A 87 -13.64 -4.56 5.91
C GLY A 87 -13.35 -3.36 6.81
N THR A 88 -13.15 -3.62 8.10
CA THR A 88 -12.79 -2.59 9.09
C THR A 88 -11.28 -2.60 9.32
N ALA A 89 -10.63 -1.45 9.15
CA ALA A 89 -9.25 -1.22 9.55
C ALA A 89 -9.23 -0.48 10.90
N THR A 90 -8.56 -1.02 11.91
CA THR A 90 -8.41 -0.37 13.23
C THR A 90 -7.43 0.78 13.21
N ALA A 91 -6.52 0.82 12.24
CA ALA A 91 -5.61 1.93 11.98
C ALA A 91 -5.26 1.97 10.49
N ALA A 92 -5.41 3.14 9.89
CA ALA A 92 -4.88 3.45 8.57
C ALA A 92 -4.07 4.75 8.69
N ARG A 93 -2.88 4.78 8.07
CA ARG A 93 -2.08 6.01 8.04
C ARG A 93 -2.59 6.87 6.88
N TYR A 94 -3.70 7.56 7.12
CA TYR A 94 -4.22 8.55 6.19
C TYR A 94 -3.78 9.92 6.67
N ALA A 95 -2.98 10.63 5.88
CA ALA A 95 -2.53 11.98 6.19
C ALA A 95 -3.10 12.99 5.18
N ASP A 96 -3.00 12.71 3.88
CA ASP A 96 -3.37 13.62 2.82
C ASP A 96 -3.98 12.94 1.60
N LEU A 97 -4.79 13.70 0.88
CA LEU A 97 -5.28 13.41 -0.46
C LEU A 97 -4.39 14.16 -1.45
N ALA A 98 -3.73 13.44 -2.35
CA ALA A 98 -2.85 14.03 -3.35
C ALA A 98 -3.22 13.61 -4.77
N GLU A 99 -2.89 14.45 -5.72
CA GLU A 99 -2.98 14.21 -7.14
C GLU A 99 -1.62 14.47 -7.80
N LYS A 100 -1.30 13.71 -8.85
CA LYS A 100 -0.11 13.97 -9.64
C LYS A 100 -0.33 15.10 -10.62
N TYR A 101 0.62 16.04 -10.62
CA TYR A 101 0.73 17.14 -11.56
C TYR A 101 2.11 17.18 -12.20
N LEU A 102 2.20 17.67 -13.43
CA LEU A 102 3.47 17.94 -14.08
C LEU A 102 4.08 19.21 -13.49
N THR A 103 5.33 19.10 -13.04
CA THR A 103 6.12 20.21 -12.49
C THR A 103 7.23 20.63 -13.44
N ASP A 104 7.67 21.89 -13.38
CA ASP A 104 8.79 22.43 -14.20
C ASP A 104 10.14 21.79 -13.83
N LYS A 105 10.27 21.28 -12.62
CA LYS A 105 11.45 20.58 -12.09
C LYS A 105 11.06 19.69 -10.90
N GLU A 106 12.00 18.91 -10.42
CA GLU A 106 11.82 18.16 -9.17
C GLU A 106 11.80 19.10 -7.97
N TYR A 107 10.82 18.94 -7.10
CA TYR A 107 10.66 19.68 -5.87
C TYR A 107 10.78 18.79 -4.65
N GLU A 108 11.42 19.33 -3.61
CA GLU A 108 11.48 18.66 -2.31
C GLU A 108 10.10 18.65 -1.62
N PRO A 109 9.85 17.65 -0.76
CA PRO A 109 8.65 17.59 0.05
C PRO A 109 8.39 18.85 0.86
N GLY A 110 7.12 19.20 1.00
CA GLY A 110 6.71 20.41 1.71
C GLY A 110 6.73 21.68 0.88
N THR A 111 7.23 21.63 -0.37
CA THR A 111 7.20 22.79 -1.28
C THR A 111 5.77 23.14 -1.63
N VAL A 112 5.38 24.39 -1.41
CA VAL A 112 4.06 24.94 -1.76
C VAL A 112 4.04 25.29 -3.24
N VAL A 113 2.98 24.86 -3.94
CA VAL A 113 2.87 25.06 -5.40
C VAL A 113 1.62 25.85 -5.78
N SER A 114 1.73 26.59 -6.86
CA SER A 114 0.65 27.27 -7.58
C SER A 114 0.50 26.75 -8.98
N VAL A 115 -0.61 27.04 -9.64
CA VAL A 115 -0.78 26.76 -11.07
C VAL A 115 0.24 27.59 -11.86
N CYS A 116 0.92 26.94 -12.79
CA CYS A 116 1.79 27.64 -13.73
C CYS A 116 0.94 28.35 -14.79
N GLU A 117 1.20 29.65 -14.99
CA GLU A 117 0.51 30.43 -16.03
C GLU A 117 1.20 30.32 -17.40
N HIS A 118 2.46 29.87 -17.43
CA HIS A 118 3.28 29.87 -18.64
C HIS A 118 4.11 28.57 -18.72
N GLY A 119 4.01 27.84 -19.82
CA GLY A 119 4.79 26.63 -20.07
C GLY A 119 3.91 25.38 -20.23
N ASP A 120 4.55 24.23 -20.42
CA ASP A 120 3.91 22.94 -20.67
C ASP A 120 3.66 22.12 -19.37
N HIS A 121 4.10 22.64 -18.22
CA HIS A 121 3.87 22.06 -16.91
C HIS A 121 2.62 22.69 -16.24
N GLU A 122 2.06 21.97 -15.27
CA GLU A 122 0.78 22.35 -14.66
C GLU A 122 0.98 23.18 -13.39
N VAL A 123 2.04 22.89 -12.62
CA VAL A 123 2.32 23.56 -11.35
C VAL A 123 3.79 23.90 -11.19
N GLU A 124 4.05 24.96 -10.43
CA GLU A 124 5.37 25.46 -10.10
C GLU A 124 5.46 25.92 -8.63
N ALA A 125 6.68 26.13 -8.12
CA ALA A 125 6.87 26.68 -6.77
C ALA A 125 6.20 28.04 -6.65
N CYS A 126 5.31 28.19 -5.67
CA CYS A 126 4.54 29.42 -5.49
C CYS A 126 5.44 30.63 -5.22
N GLN A 127 4.97 31.80 -5.64
CA GLN A 127 5.54 33.10 -5.31
C GLN A 127 4.53 33.90 -4.50
N TRP A 128 5.01 34.95 -3.82
CA TRP A 128 4.17 35.86 -3.06
C TRP A 128 3.08 36.46 -3.95
N GLY A 129 1.85 36.40 -3.46
CA GLY A 129 0.68 36.93 -4.17
C GLY A 129 0.01 35.94 -5.11
N GLN A 130 0.61 34.77 -5.33
CA GLN A 130 -0.04 33.66 -6.05
C GLN A 130 -0.96 32.87 -5.12
N ARG A 131 -1.94 32.21 -5.71
CA ARG A 131 -2.80 31.30 -4.97
C ARG A 131 -2.18 29.91 -4.94
N ALA A 132 -1.79 29.47 -3.75
CA ALA A 132 -1.35 28.08 -3.55
C ALA A 132 -2.50 27.10 -3.78
N ILE A 133 -2.25 26.02 -4.52
CA ILE A 133 -3.21 24.94 -4.74
C ILE A 133 -2.89 23.69 -3.90
N GLY A 134 -1.67 23.54 -3.45
CA GLY A 134 -1.26 22.38 -2.67
C GLY A 134 0.21 22.40 -2.26
N VAL A 135 0.65 21.24 -1.77
CA VAL A 135 2.01 21.05 -1.23
C VAL A 135 2.57 19.72 -1.72
N VAL A 136 3.84 19.69 -2.10
CA VAL A 136 4.51 18.44 -2.54
C VAL A 136 4.48 17.42 -1.41
N SER A 137 3.86 16.26 -1.68
CA SER A 137 3.73 15.12 -0.76
C SER A 137 4.64 13.97 -1.14
N THR A 138 5.17 13.24 -0.15
CA THR A 138 6.00 12.04 -0.38
C THR A 138 5.25 10.73 -0.23
N ASN A 139 4.19 10.73 0.56
CA ASN A 139 3.49 9.48 0.89
C ASN A 139 2.00 9.76 1.14
N PRO A 140 1.27 10.15 0.08
CA PRO A 140 -0.13 10.44 0.19
C PRO A 140 -0.93 9.18 0.57
N ALA A 141 -1.96 9.38 1.35
CA ALA A 141 -2.88 8.34 1.77
C ALA A 141 -3.83 7.92 0.65
N PHE A 142 -4.26 8.87 -0.13
CA PHE A 142 -5.08 8.68 -1.31
C PHE A 142 -4.44 9.38 -2.50
N MET A 143 -4.27 8.62 -3.60
CA MET A 143 -3.55 9.07 -4.78
C MET A 143 -4.48 9.14 -5.98
N MET A 144 -4.64 10.33 -6.55
CA MET A 144 -5.31 10.54 -7.82
C MET A 144 -4.28 10.68 -8.95
N ASN A 145 -4.71 10.41 -10.16
CA ASN A 145 -3.89 10.53 -11.38
C ASN A 145 -2.52 9.80 -11.29
N LYS A 146 -2.51 8.64 -10.60
CA LYS A 146 -1.26 7.91 -10.27
C LYS A 146 -0.44 7.48 -11.50
N ASP A 147 -1.11 7.30 -12.63
CA ASP A 147 -0.51 6.80 -13.88
C ASP A 147 0.11 7.93 -14.73
N LEU A 148 0.04 9.19 -14.28
CA LEU A 148 0.71 10.32 -14.93
C LEU A 148 2.24 10.13 -14.83
N GLU A 149 2.88 9.86 -15.97
CA GLU A 149 4.34 9.73 -16.05
C GLU A 149 5.02 11.06 -15.75
N GLY A 150 6.11 11.04 -14.97
CA GLY A 150 6.84 12.25 -14.59
C GLY A 150 6.10 13.19 -13.61
N GLY A 151 4.88 12.85 -13.21
CA GLY A 151 4.09 13.68 -12.30
C GLY A 151 4.58 13.60 -10.86
N THR A 152 4.48 14.73 -10.15
CA THR A 152 4.76 14.89 -8.73
C THR A 152 3.45 14.88 -7.93
N TYR A 153 3.41 14.17 -6.79
CA TYR A 153 2.23 14.18 -5.92
C TYR A 153 2.11 15.51 -5.18
N ILE A 154 1.01 16.20 -5.40
CA ILE A 154 0.64 17.45 -4.73
C ILE A 154 -0.54 17.15 -3.80
N ALA A 155 -0.32 17.31 -2.50
CA ALA A 155 -1.37 17.22 -1.49
C ALA A 155 -2.33 18.39 -1.65
N LEU A 156 -3.60 18.09 -1.88
CA LEU A 156 -4.69 19.07 -2.07
C LEU A 156 -5.53 19.23 -0.80
N LYS A 157 -5.48 18.25 0.10
CA LYS A 157 -6.26 18.22 1.34
C LYS A 157 -5.60 17.34 2.39
N GLY A 158 -5.72 17.70 3.66
CA GLY A 158 -5.26 16.88 4.78
C GLY A 158 -4.02 17.40 5.46
N ARG A 159 -3.37 16.54 6.27
CA ARG A 159 -2.19 16.89 7.06
C ARG A 159 -0.91 16.60 6.30
N VAL A 160 -0.06 17.60 6.15
CA VAL A 160 1.25 17.49 5.48
C VAL A 160 2.28 18.38 6.14
N PRO A 161 3.58 18.02 6.05
CA PRO A 161 4.66 18.98 6.30
C PRO A 161 4.65 20.08 5.24
N VAL A 162 4.78 21.33 5.66
CA VAL A 162 4.81 22.52 4.78
C VAL A 162 6.08 23.31 5.03
N LYS A 163 6.79 23.70 3.98
CA LYS A 163 7.90 24.65 4.09
C LYS A 163 7.38 26.03 4.44
N VAL A 164 7.84 26.57 5.56
CA VAL A 164 7.42 27.89 6.04
C VAL A 164 8.63 28.77 6.31
N THR A 165 8.54 30.03 5.92
CA THR A 165 9.50 31.09 6.27
C THR A 165 8.92 31.99 7.34
N GLY A 166 9.76 32.44 8.28
CA GLY A 166 9.33 33.29 9.41
C GLY A 166 8.68 32.51 10.55
N ALA A 167 8.51 33.16 11.69
CA ALA A 167 7.89 32.53 12.85
C ALA A 167 6.40 32.24 12.61
N VAL A 168 5.95 31.08 13.08
CA VAL A 168 4.56 30.64 12.97
C VAL A 168 4.08 30.09 14.31
N LYS A 169 2.81 30.33 14.62
CA LYS A 169 2.13 29.81 15.81
C LYS A 169 1.06 28.80 15.39
N LYS A 170 0.86 27.77 16.20
CA LYS A 170 -0.25 26.82 16.04
C LYS A 170 -1.57 27.58 15.89
N GLY A 171 -2.36 27.19 14.88
CA GLY A 171 -3.64 27.80 14.52
C GLY A 171 -3.54 29.03 13.60
N GLN A 172 -2.34 29.51 13.28
CA GLN A 172 -2.17 30.56 12.27
C GLN A 172 -2.50 30.03 10.87
N ARG A 173 -3.11 30.93 10.10
CA ARG A 173 -3.39 30.72 8.68
C ARG A 173 -2.10 30.85 7.87
N LEU A 174 -1.95 30.01 6.87
CA LEU A 174 -0.81 30.02 5.96
C LEU A 174 -1.25 30.47 4.57
N ILE A 175 -0.47 31.35 3.98
CA ILE A 175 -0.60 31.83 2.61
C ILE A 175 0.69 31.56 1.85
N ALA A 176 0.65 31.66 0.51
CA ALA A 176 1.83 31.53 -0.33
C ALA A 176 2.89 32.57 0.03
N GLY A 177 4.12 32.12 0.20
CA GLY A 177 5.31 32.95 0.30
C GLY A 177 6.11 32.88 -1.00
N ASN A 178 7.42 33.19 -0.94
CA ASN A 178 8.30 33.06 -2.10
C ASN A 178 8.95 31.68 -2.18
N ASP A 179 9.36 31.30 -3.36
CA ASP A 179 10.17 30.12 -3.64
C ASP A 179 9.61 28.81 -3.05
N GLY A 180 8.29 28.62 -3.21
CA GLY A 180 7.62 27.42 -2.74
C GLY A 180 7.51 27.30 -1.21
N THR A 181 7.58 28.41 -0.49
CA THR A 181 7.33 28.43 0.96
C THR A 181 5.96 29.00 1.28
N ALA A 182 5.49 28.76 2.49
CA ALA A 182 4.37 29.48 3.09
C ALA A 182 4.87 30.52 4.11
N VAL A 183 4.02 31.46 4.43
CA VAL A 183 4.20 32.40 5.54
C VAL A 183 2.91 32.50 6.37
N ALA A 184 3.03 32.95 7.59
CA ALA A 184 1.87 33.28 8.42
C ALA A 184 1.06 34.41 7.78
N GLY A 185 -0.18 34.11 7.40
CA GLY A 185 -1.11 35.12 6.83
C GLY A 185 -1.66 36.04 7.87
N VAL A 186 -2.01 37.24 7.41
CA VAL A 186 -2.75 38.23 8.25
C VAL A 186 -4.21 37.76 8.45
N PRO A 187 -4.88 38.19 9.53
CA PRO A 187 -6.32 37.98 9.66
C PRO A 187 -7.05 38.55 8.43
N HIS A 188 -7.97 37.75 7.88
CA HIS A 188 -8.74 38.08 6.67
C HIS A 188 -8.01 37.94 5.32
N ALA A 189 -6.85 37.31 5.25
CA ALA A 189 -6.26 36.91 3.97
C ALA A 189 -7.21 35.97 3.20
N ASN A 190 -7.50 36.30 1.93
CA ASN A 190 -8.42 35.52 1.09
C ASN A 190 -7.76 34.28 0.50
N ASP A 191 -6.41 34.22 0.48
CA ASP A 191 -5.64 33.19 -0.18
C ASP A 191 -5.03 32.18 0.82
N VAL A 192 -5.75 31.93 1.91
CA VAL A 192 -5.39 30.93 2.91
C VAL A 192 -5.56 29.53 2.31
N PHE A 193 -4.48 28.77 2.25
CA PHE A 193 -4.54 27.39 1.77
C PHE A 193 -4.37 26.36 2.90
N ALA A 194 -3.78 26.74 4.04
CA ALA A 194 -3.54 25.82 5.15
C ALA A 194 -3.58 26.51 6.52
N ILE A 195 -3.61 25.69 7.58
CA ILE A 195 -3.50 26.12 8.98
C ILE A 195 -2.36 25.36 9.65
N ALA A 196 -1.47 26.08 10.33
CA ALA A 196 -0.36 25.52 11.10
C ALA A 196 -0.86 24.68 12.28
N LEU A 197 -0.33 23.48 12.46
CA LEU A 197 -0.66 22.57 13.56
C LEU A 197 0.34 22.62 14.71
N GLU A 198 1.46 23.33 14.52
CA GLU A 198 2.50 23.49 15.53
C GLU A 198 3.01 24.92 15.58
N THR A 199 3.75 25.24 16.64
CA THR A 199 4.42 26.54 16.83
C THR A 199 5.91 26.34 16.57
N ASN A 200 6.49 27.18 15.72
CA ASN A 200 7.93 27.26 15.47
C ASN A 200 8.36 28.71 15.31
N ASN A 201 9.27 29.17 16.17
CA ASN A 201 9.72 30.57 16.24
C ASN A 201 10.96 30.85 15.37
N GLU A 202 11.53 29.85 14.70
CA GLU A 202 12.65 30.05 13.78
C GLU A 202 12.20 30.94 12.61
N THR A 203 13.10 31.78 12.14
CA THR A 203 12.83 32.70 11.02
C THR A 203 13.30 32.15 9.68
N SER A 204 14.19 31.16 9.68
CA SER A 204 14.67 30.45 8.49
C SER A 204 13.56 29.58 7.88
N VAL A 205 13.80 29.09 6.67
CA VAL A 205 12.94 28.09 6.04
C VAL A 205 12.99 26.80 6.85
N LYS A 206 11.85 26.24 7.17
CA LYS A 206 11.69 24.99 7.92
C LYS A 206 10.41 24.28 7.53
N LEU A 207 10.33 23.00 7.87
CA LEU A 207 9.09 22.22 7.75
C LEU A 207 8.29 22.37 9.06
N ILE A 208 6.99 22.56 8.92
CA ILE A 208 6.01 22.47 10.01
C ILE A 208 4.83 21.61 9.60
N GLU A 209 4.21 20.94 10.55
CA GLU A 209 2.95 20.25 10.31
C GLU A 209 1.82 21.26 10.09
N ALA A 210 1.07 21.11 9.00
CA ALA A 210 -0.10 21.92 8.69
C ALA A 210 -1.25 21.07 8.13
N VAL A 211 -2.46 21.60 8.16
CA VAL A 211 -3.62 21.02 7.48
C VAL A 211 -4.01 21.91 6.31
N ILE A 212 -4.07 21.33 5.11
CA ILE A 212 -4.57 21.97 3.90
C ILE A 212 -6.10 22.01 3.96
N LEU A 213 -6.69 23.18 3.62
CA LEU A 213 -8.12 23.46 3.71
C LEU A 213 -8.92 23.03 2.48
#